data_36fa748dc941a343b0e475d125d5b0ed
#
_entry.id   36fa748dc941a343b0e475d125d5b0ed
#
_cell.length_a   1.000
_cell.length_b   1.000
_cell.length_c   1.000
_cell.angle_alpha   90.00
_cell.angle_beta   90.00
_cell.angle_gamma   90.00
#
_symmetry.space_group_name_H-M   'P 1'
#
loop_
_entity.id
_entity.type
_entity.pdbx_description
1 polymer ?
#
loop_
_entity_poly.entity_id
_entity_poly.type
_entity_poly.pdbx_seq_one_letter_code
_entity_poly.pdbx_strand_id
1 'polypeptide(L)'
;MGLFFIPFGLFVIIGSSNAVNLTDGLDGLATVPVMLVALSFTLISYVVGNTIFSDYLQLQYIPDVGELAIFCGSIVGSCLGFLWYNAPPAKIFMGDTGSLSLGGSLAAVAIIAKHEIVLAIIGGLFVLETVSVIIQVISFKLTGKRIFKMAPIHHHFEQKGWAESTIVIRFWIIAIILALIGLATLKLR
;
A
#
# COMPACT_ATOMS: atom_id res chain seq x y z
N MET A 1 15.90 15.06 12.56
CA MET A 1 16.08 13.62 12.33
C MET A 1 17.42 13.45 11.63
N GLY A 2 18.44 12.98 12.30
CA GLY A 2 19.80 12.91 11.76
C GLY A 2 20.02 11.73 10.80
N LEU A 3 21.24 11.17 10.81
CA LEU A 3 21.69 10.04 9.99
C LEU A 3 20.75 8.82 10.01
N PHE A 4 19.95 8.61 11.07
CA PHE A 4 18.96 7.54 11.16
C PHE A 4 17.80 7.65 10.17
N PHE A 5 17.52 8.83 9.60
CA PHE A 5 16.46 8.99 8.61
C PHE A 5 16.78 8.26 7.30
N ILE A 6 18.05 8.20 6.93
CA ILE A 6 18.47 7.53 5.68
C ILE A 6 18.16 6.03 5.72
N PRO A 7 18.63 5.25 6.72
CA PRO A 7 18.30 3.82 6.79
C PRO A 7 16.79 3.56 7.00
N PHE A 8 16.09 4.43 7.73
CA PHE A 8 14.65 4.34 7.87
C PHE A 8 13.92 4.55 6.54
N GLY A 9 14.28 5.59 5.78
CA GLY A 9 13.69 5.85 4.46
C GLY A 9 13.96 4.71 3.48
N LEU A 10 15.18 4.17 3.46
CA LEU A 10 15.52 2.98 2.66
C LEU A 10 14.65 1.77 3.05
N PHE A 11 14.47 1.54 4.35
CA PHE A 11 13.60 0.47 4.85
C PHE A 11 12.14 0.64 4.36
N VAL A 12 11.60 1.86 4.43
CA VAL A 12 10.24 2.16 3.97
C VAL A 12 10.11 1.93 2.47
N ILE A 13 11.07 2.40 1.65
CA ILE A 13 11.03 2.25 0.19
C ILE A 13 11.14 0.76 -0.20
N ILE A 14 12.16 0.07 0.30
CA ILE A 14 12.40 -1.32 -0.03
C ILE A 14 11.25 -2.20 0.49
N GLY A 15 10.80 -1.94 1.72
CA GLY A 15 9.71 -2.67 2.34
C GLY A 15 8.40 -2.50 1.58
N SER A 16 8.03 -1.28 1.23
CA SER A 16 6.80 -0.99 0.48
C SER A 16 6.84 -1.55 -0.94
N SER A 17 7.98 -1.40 -1.63
CA SER A 17 8.19 -1.95 -2.96
C SER A 17 7.95 -3.47 -2.98
N ASN A 18 8.60 -4.21 -2.08
CA ASN A 18 8.44 -5.65 -1.98
C ASN A 18 7.05 -6.06 -1.47
N ALA A 19 6.43 -5.27 -0.59
CA ALA A 19 5.11 -5.58 -0.05
C ALA A 19 4.01 -5.51 -1.13
N VAL A 20 4.08 -4.52 -2.01
CA VAL A 20 3.18 -4.43 -3.18
C VAL A 20 3.43 -5.61 -4.14
N ASN A 21 4.70 -5.94 -4.39
CA ASN A 21 5.05 -7.07 -5.26
C ASN A 21 4.54 -8.42 -4.70
N LEU A 22 4.69 -8.67 -3.41
CA LEU A 22 4.16 -9.88 -2.75
C LEU A 22 2.62 -9.95 -2.79
N THR A 23 1.94 -8.83 -2.89
CA THR A 23 0.47 -8.76 -2.95
C THR A 23 -0.06 -8.99 -4.37
N ASP A 24 0.78 -8.80 -5.42
CA ASP A 24 0.39 -8.94 -6.83
C ASP A 24 0.34 -10.43 -7.26
N GLY A 25 -0.33 -11.27 -6.46
CA GLY A 25 -0.43 -12.71 -6.71
C GLY A 25 -1.77 -13.17 -7.30
N LEU A 26 -2.80 -12.34 -7.30
CA LEU A 26 -4.13 -12.62 -7.89
C LEU A 26 -4.58 -11.46 -8.78
N ASP A 27 -5.45 -11.76 -9.75
CA ASP A 27 -5.99 -10.80 -10.71
C ASP A 27 -6.58 -9.55 -10.02
N GLY A 28 -5.97 -8.38 -10.26
CA GLY A 28 -6.42 -7.10 -9.72
C GLY A 28 -6.22 -6.89 -8.22
N LEU A 29 -5.65 -7.86 -7.50
CA LEU A 29 -5.53 -7.81 -6.04
C LEU A 29 -4.68 -6.61 -5.58
N ALA A 30 -3.53 -6.36 -6.18
CA ALA A 30 -2.64 -5.25 -5.81
C ALA A 30 -3.13 -3.90 -6.37
N THR A 31 -3.77 -3.89 -7.54
CA THR A 31 -4.11 -2.67 -8.29
C THR A 31 -5.02 -1.74 -7.50
N VAL A 32 -6.12 -2.25 -6.91
CA VAL A 32 -7.08 -1.41 -6.16
C VAL A 32 -6.47 -0.89 -4.85
N PRO A 33 -5.79 -1.69 -4.02
CA PRO A 33 -5.10 -1.15 -2.85
C PRO A 33 -4.05 -0.09 -3.16
N VAL A 34 -3.24 -0.26 -4.24
CA VAL A 34 -2.31 0.77 -4.71
C VAL A 34 -3.05 2.07 -5.05
N MET A 35 -4.16 1.97 -5.78
CA MET A 35 -4.99 3.11 -6.15
C MET A 35 -5.56 3.82 -4.92
N LEU A 36 -6.02 3.08 -3.91
CA LEU A 36 -6.53 3.64 -2.66
C LEU A 36 -5.45 4.36 -1.85
N VAL A 37 -4.24 3.81 -1.78
CA VAL A 37 -3.09 4.48 -1.16
C VAL A 37 -2.75 5.75 -1.92
N ALA A 38 -2.64 5.70 -3.25
CA ALA A 38 -2.35 6.86 -4.08
C ALA A 38 -3.42 7.95 -3.93
N LEU A 39 -4.71 7.59 -3.93
CA LEU A 39 -5.82 8.52 -3.72
C LEU A 39 -5.75 9.19 -2.35
N SER A 40 -5.45 8.41 -1.31
CA SER A 40 -5.28 8.93 0.05
C SER A 40 -4.12 9.91 0.12
N PHE A 41 -2.98 9.58 -0.49
CA PHE A 41 -1.82 10.48 -0.54
C PHE A 41 -2.02 11.69 -1.46
N THR A 42 -2.91 11.63 -2.45
CA THR A 42 -3.37 12.81 -3.19
C THR A 42 -3.99 13.83 -2.21
N LEU A 43 -4.90 13.38 -1.35
CA LEU A 43 -5.53 14.22 -0.34
C LEU A 43 -4.53 14.71 0.70
N ILE A 44 -3.68 13.82 1.23
CA ILE A 44 -2.69 14.17 2.25
C ILE A 44 -1.71 15.22 1.71
N SER A 45 -1.14 15.01 0.54
CA SER A 45 -0.19 15.94 -0.08
C SER A 45 -0.82 17.32 -0.33
N TYR A 46 -2.06 17.34 -0.83
CA TYR A 46 -2.79 18.59 -1.04
C TYR A 46 -3.01 19.35 0.28
N VAL A 47 -3.45 18.65 1.33
CA VAL A 47 -3.72 19.25 2.64
C VAL A 47 -2.45 19.75 3.32
N VAL A 48 -1.39 18.95 3.33
CA VAL A 48 -0.09 19.27 3.96
C VAL A 48 0.65 20.36 3.19
N GLY A 49 0.46 20.42 1.86
CA GLY A 49 1.03 21.46 1.00
C GLY A 49 0.27 22.77 1.00
N ASN A 50 -0.87 22.87 1.70
CA ASN A 50 -1.68 24.09 1.78
C ASN A 50 -1.65 24.67 3.20
N THR A 51 -1.26 25.93 3.33
CA THR A 51 -1.12 26.61 4.65
C THR A 51 -2.42 26.65 5.44
N ILE A 52 -3.55 26.89 4.79
CA ILE A 52 -4.87 27.03 5.45
C ILE A 52 -5.32 25.67 5.99
N PHE A 53 -5.23 24.61 5.16
CA PHE A 53 -5.69 23.29 5.58
C PHE A 53 -4.75 22.63 6.58
N SER A 54 -3.44 22.82 6.45
CA SER A 54 -2.46 22.30 7.40
C SER A 54 -2.62 22.93 8.77
N ASP A 55 -2.85 24.24 8.85
CA ASP A 55 -3.11 24.96 10.11
C ASP A 55 -4.44 24.49 10.75
N TYR A 56 -5.51 24.42 9.97
CA TYR A 56 -6.82 23.95 10.46
C TYR A 56 -6.78 22.54 11.04
N LEU A 57 -6.02 21.62 10.41
CA LEU A 57 -5.87 20.23 10.84
C LEU A 57 -4.70 20.04 11.83
N GLN A 58 -3.98 21.11 12.17
CA GLN A 58 -2.78 21.07 13.02
C GLN A 58 -1.70 20.11 12.48
N LEU A 59 -1.59 20.00 11.16
CA LEU A 59 -0.56 19.24 10.47
C LEU A 59 0.66 20.11 10.19
N GLN A 60 1.82 19.49 10.06
CA GLN A 60 3.03 20.21 9.66
C GLN A 60 2.90 20.65 8.18
N TYR A 61 2.90 21.96 7.94
CA TYR A 61 2.98 22.49 6.57
C TYR A 61 4.32 22.12 5.93
N ILE A 62 4.30 21.63 4.71
CA ILE A 62 5.47 21.28 3.92
C ILE A 62 5.35 21.98 2.56
N PRO A 63 6.22 22.98 2.26
CA PRO A 63 6.19 23.69 0.98
C PRO A 63 6.30 22.71 -0.21
N ASP A 64 5.63 23.03 -1.31
CA ASP A 64 5.69 22.36 -2.60
C ASP A 64 5.22 20.89 -2.63
N VAL A 65 4.87 20.29 -1.48
CA VAL A 65 4.36 18.91 -1.41
C VAL A 65 2.99 18.76 -2.07
N GLY A 66 2.22 19.85 -2.18
CA GLY A 66 0.93 19.85 -2.89
C GLY A 66 1.03 19.35 -4.34
N GLU A 67 2.17 19.55 -5.01
CA GLU A 67 2.42 19.09 -6.38
C GLU A 67 2.43 17.54 -6.49
N LEU A 68 2.75 16.83 -5.41
CA LEU A 68 2.68 15.37 -5.38
C LEU A 68 1.25 14.85 -5.58
N ALA A 69 0.23 15.69 -5.37
CA ALA A 69 -1.15 15.33 -5.66
C ALA A 69 -1.35 15.01 -7.16
N ILE A 70 -0.64 15.72 -8.05
CA ILE A 70 -0.67 15.47 -9.51
C ILE A 70 -0.03 14.11 -9.81
N PHE A 71 1.11 13.83 -9.20
CA PHE A 71 1.80 12.55 -9.36
C PHE A 71 0.93 11.37 -8.85
N CYS A 72 0.39 11.48 -7.64
CA CYS A 72 -0.52 10.47 -7.09
C CYS A 72 -1.79 10.31 -7.93
N GLY A 73 -2.37 11.42 -8.41
CA GLY A 73 -3.52 11.40 -9.31
C GLY A 73 -3.23 10.68 -10.63
N SER A 74 -2.02 10.83 -11.18
CA SER A 74 -1.60 10.09 -12.37
C SER A 74 -1.47 8.59 -12.12
N ILE A 75 -0.99 8.18 -10.93
CA ILE A 75 -0.99 6.77 -10.51
C ILE A 75 -2.42 6.23 -10.45
N VAL A 76 -3.35 6.98 -9.84
CA VAL A 76 -4.77 6.58 -9.77
C VAL A 76 -5.34 6.39 -11.18
N GLY A 77 -5.15 7.35 -12.08
CA GLY A 77 -5.63 7.26 -13.46
C GLY A 77 -5.03 6.08 -14.22
N SER A 78 -3.72 5.85 -14.07
CA SER A 78 -3.03 4.72 -14.70
C SER A 78 -3.55 3.38 -14.16
N CYS A 79 -3.73 3.26 -12.84
CA CYS A 79 -4.28 2.06 -12.22
C CYS A 79 -5.73 1.80 -12.62
N LEU A 80 -6.57 2.84 -12.80
CA LEU A 80 -7.94 2.68 -13.32
C LEU A 80 -7.93 2.12 -14.75
N GLY A 81 -7.08 2.68 -15.62
CA GLY A 81 -6.95 2.17 -16.99
C GLY A 81 -6.39 0.75 -17.05
N PHE A 82 -5.42 0.43 -16.19
CA PHE A 82 -4.87 -0.90 -16.07
C PHE A 82 -5.90 -1.91 -15.51
N LEU A 83 -6.67 -1.52 -14.48
CA LEU A 83 -7.67 -2.37 -13.84
C LEU A 83 -8.77 -2.82 -14.82
N TRP A 84 -9.07 -2.01 -15.84
CA TRP A 84 -10.04 -2.38 -16.89
C TRP A 84 -9.72 -3.73 -17.55
N TYR A 85 -8.42 -4.07 -17.62
CA TYR A 85 -7.94 -5.33 -18.21
C TYR A 85 -7.38 -6.31 -17.18
N ASN A 86 -7.05 -5.83 -15.96
CA ASN A 86 -6.45 -6.64 -14.90
C ASN A 86 -7.48 -7.16 -13.88
N ALA A 87 -8.75 -6.67 -13.92
CA ALA A 87 -9.81 -7.23 -13.09
C ALA A 87 -10.10 -8.69 -13.46
N PRO A 88 -10.48 -9.56 -12.49
CA PRO A 88 -10.77 -10.97 -12.75
C PRO A 88 -11.88 -11.21 -13.78
N PRO A 89 -11.70 -12.04 -14.82
CA PRO A 89 -10.47 -12.72 -15.21
C PRO A 89 -9.51 -11.78 -15.97
N ALA A 90 -8.28 -11.65 -15.49
CA ALA A 90 -7.30 -10.69 -16.02
C ALA A 90 -6.84 -11.06 -17.44
N LYS A 91 -6.71 -10.03 -18.28
CA LYS A 91 -6.15 -10.12 -19.64
C LYS A 91 -4.70 -9.66 -19.70
N ILE A 92 -4.28 -8.86 -18.72
CA ILE A 92 -2.91 -8.34 -18.56
C ILE A 92 -2.48 -8.44 -17.11
N PHE A 93 -1.18 -8.58 -16.87
CA PHE A 93 -0.59 -8.72 -15.55
C PHE A 93 0.41 -7.60 -15.30
N MET A 94 0.54 -7.17 -14.04
CA MET A 94 1.40 -6.05 -13.65
C MET A 94 2.88 -6.43 -13.71
N GLY A 95 3.22 -7.58 -13.17
CA GLY A 95 4.59 -8.08 -13.04
C GLY A 95 5.46 -7.24 -12.11
N ASP A 96 6.70 -7.69 -11.91
CA ASP A 96 7.63 -7.06 -10.96
C ASP A 96 7.95 -5.60 -11.30
N THR A 97 8.06 -5.28 -12.59
CA THR A 97 8.34 -3.89 -13.04
C THR A 97 7.26 -2.92 -12.56
N GLY A 98 5.99 -3.31 -12.65
CA GLY A 98 4.87 -2.49 -12.21
C GLY A 98 4.74 -2.45 -10.69
N SER A 99 4.68 -3.60 -10.05
CA SER A 99 4.43 -3.72 -8.62
C SER A 99 5.54 -3.11 -7.76
N LEU A 100 6.81 -3.37 -8.10
CA LEU A 100 7.96 -2.79 -7.39
C LEU A 100 8.02 -1.27 -7.56
N SER A 101 7.79 -0.76 -8.78
CA SER A 101 7.83 0.69 -9.03
C SER A 101 6.69 1.43 -8.34
N LEU A 102 5.48 0.88 -8.33
CA LEU A 102 4.35 1.47 -7.63
C LEU A 102 4.57 1.51 -6.12
N GLY A 103 5.00 0.41 -5.51
CA GLY A 103 5.30 0.35 -4.09
C GLY A 103 6.40 1.32 -3.68
N GLY A 104 7.49 1.41 -4.45
CA GLY A 104 8.57 2.37 -4.24
C GLY A 104 8.13 3.82 -4.39
N SER A 105 7.30 4.12 -5.40
CA SER A 105 6.75 5.45 -5.64
C SER A 105 5.86 5.94 -4.49
N LEU A 106 4.95 5.08 -4.00
CA LEU A 106 4.07 5.40 -2.87
C LEU A 106 4.88 5.65 -1.58
N ALA A 107 5.94 4.86 -1.36
CA ALA A 107 6.84 5.07 -0.23
C ALA A 107 7.61 6.41 -0.34
N ALA A 108 8.10 6.76 -1.53
CA ALA A 108 8.76 8.03 -1.76
C ALA A 108 7.82 9.22 -1.47
N VAL A 109 6.58 9.16 -1.95
CA VAL A 109 5.56 10.17 -1.64
C VAL A 109 5.33 10.29 -0.14
N ALA A 110 5.18 9.15 0.57
CA ALA A 110 4.95 9.15 2.01
C ALA A 110 6.11 9.76 2.80
N ILE A 111 7.36 9.49 2.39
CA ILE A 111 8.56 10.07 2.99
C ILE A 111 8.63 11.58 2.76
N ILE A 112 8.37 12.04 1.54
CA ILE A 112 8.37 13.48 1.21
C ILE A 112 7.26 14.21 1.99
N ALA A 113 6.08 13.58 2.09
CA ALA A 113 4.95 14.10 2.87
C ALA A 113 5.12 13.93 4.39
N LYS A 114 6.16 13.24 4.86
CA LYS A 114 6.43 12.90 6.28
C LYS A 114 5.28 12.14 6.95
N HIS A 115 4.66 11.23 6.21
CA HIS A 115 3.50 10.45 6.67
C HIS A 115 3.72 8.94 6.51
N GLU A 116 4.92 8.44 6.86
CA GLU A 116 5.33 7.05 6.67
C GLU A 116 4.49 6.08 7.52
N ILE A 117 4.12 6.50 8.74
CA ILE A 117 3.24 5.69 9.61
C ILE A 117 1.83 5.60 9.03
N VAL A 118 1.35 6.69 8.45
CA VAL A 118 0.03 6.72 7.78
C VAL A 118 0.05 5.80 6.55
N LEU A 119 1.17 5.74 5.81
CA LEU A 119 1.36 4.77 4.73
C LEU A 119 1.20 3.33 5.23
N ALA A 120 1.79 3.00 6.38
CA ALA A 120 1.68 1.65 6.95
C ALA A 120 0.24 1.29 7.34
N ILE A 121 -0.58 2.28 7.74
CA ILE A 121 -2.00 2.08 8.07
C ILE A 121 -2.83 1.95 6.79
N ILE A 122 -2.74 2.90 5.87
CA ILE A 122 -3.49 2.91 4.61
C ILE A 122 -3.10 1.69 3.75
N GLY A 123 -1.80 1.41 3.67
CA GLY A 123 -1.24 0.24 2.99
C GLY A 123 -1.23 -1.02 3.85
N GLY A 124 -2.04 -1.08 4.91
CA GLY A 124 -2.01 -2.18 5.89
C GLY A 124 -2.31 -3.56 5.29
N LEU A 125 -2.97 -3.62 4.14
CA LEU A 125 -3.13 -4.86 3.39
C LEU A 125 -1.77 -5.40 2.91
N PHE A 126 -0.91 -4.54 2.35
CA PHE A 126 0.45 -4.90 1.92
C PHE A 126 1.30 -5.33 3.11
N VAL A 127 1.15 -4.63 4.26
CA VAL A 127 1.81 -5.00 5.51
C VAL A 127 1.36 -6.39 5.97
N LEU A 128 0.05 -6.69 5.94
CA LEU A 128 -0.52 -7.97 6.33
C LEU A 128 0.01 -9.11 5.46
N GLU A 129 0.06 -8.92 4.14
CA GLU A 129 0.61 -9.89 3.19
C GLU A 129 2.09 -10.18 3.50
N THR A 130 2.89 -9.13 3.64
CA THR A 130 4.32 -9.26 3.93
C THR A 130 4.57 -9.91 5.29
N VAL A 131 3.85 -9.50 6.34
CA VAL A 131 3.97 -10.08 7.68
C VAL A 131 3.58 -11.55 7.67
N SER A 132 2.59 -11.95 6.89
CA SER A 132 2.22 -13.37 6.75
C SER A 132 3.37 -14.22 6.20
N VAL A 133 4.12 -13.69 5.23
CA VAL A 133 5.32 -14.35 4.69
C VAL A 133 6.42 -14.44 5.73
N ILE A 134 6.71 -13.33 6.44
CA ILE A 134 7.74 -13.29 7.48
C ILE A 134 7.43 -14.32 8.58
N ILE A 135 6.20 -14.33 9.08
CA ILE A 135 5.75 -15.28 10.12
C ILE A 135 5.90 -16.72 9.63
N GLN A 136 5.46 -17.00 8.39
CA GLN A 136 5.57 -18.33 7.82
C GLN A 136 7.02 -18.81 7.72
N VAL A 137 7.91 -17.96 7.20
CA VAL A 137 9.34 -18.28 7.03
C VAL A 137 10.02 -18.49 8.38
N ILE A 138 9.78 -17.61 9.35
CA ILE A 138 10.36 -17.72 10.71
C ILE A 138 9.88 -19.02 11.38
N SER A 139 8.56 -19.27 11.38
CA SER A 139 8.00 -20.49 11.96
C SER A 139 8.60 -21.75 11.32
N PHE A 140 8.65 -21.80 9.99
CA PHE A 140 9.19 -22.96 9.30
C PHE A 140 10.69 -23.19 9.58
N LYS A 141 11.48 -22.12 9.63
CA LYS A 141 12.93 -22.23 9.98
C LYS A 141 13.17 -22.66 11.43
N LEU A 142 12.34 -22.20 12.38
CA LEU A 142 12.55 -22.49 13.79
C LEU A 142 11.90 -23.81 14.25
N THR A 143 10.74 -24.17 13.68
CA THR A 143 9.93 -25.29 14.18
C THR A 143 9.69 -26.40 13.15
N GLY A 144 10.05 -26.18 11.87
CA GLY A 144 9.71 -27.09 10.77
C GLY A 144 8.21 -27.12 10.43
N LYS A 145 7.37 -26.30 11.07
CA LYS A 145 5.91 -26.29 10.89
C LYS A 145 5.45 -25.03 10.18
N ARG A 146 4.46 -25.21 9.30
CA ARG A 146 3.78 -24.09 8.62
C ARG A 146 2.61 -23.60 9.48
N ILE A 147 2.48 -22.26 9.66
CA ILE A 147 1.33 -21.62 10.31
C ILE A 147 0.19 -21.48 9.31
N PHE A 148 0.48 -20.97 8.13
CA PHE A 148 -0.49 -20.86 7.05
C PHE A 148 -0.33 -22.03 6.08
N LYS A 149 -1.41 -22.44 5.40
CA LYS A 149 -1.33 -23.45 4.34
C LYS A 149 -0.34 -23.03 3.25
N MET A 150 -0.39 -21.76 2.89
CA MET A 150 0.53 -21.10 1.97
C MET A 150 0.67 -19.61 2.36
N ALA A 151 1.78 -18.98 2.06
CA ALA A 151 2.02 -17.53 2.19
C ALA A 151 2.48 -16.98 0.83
N PRO A 152 2.13 -15.75 0.49
CA PRO A 152 1.34 -14.76 1.24
C PRO A 152 -0.09 -15.19 1.58
N ILE A 153 -0.81 -14.40 2.42
CA ILE A 153 -2.05 -14.87 3.06
C ILE A 153 -3.22 -15.06 2.07
N HIS A 154 -3.24 -14.38 0.92
CA HIS A 154 -4.24 -14.62 -0.12
C HIS A 154 -4.20 -16.06 -0.60
N HIS A 155 -3.03 -16.66 -0.79
CA HIS A 155 -2.88 -18.07 -1.16
C HIS A 155 -3.36 -19.04 -0.07
N HIS A 156 -3.33 -18.63 1.21
CA HIS A 156 -3.92 -19.42 2.28
C HIS A 156 -5.43 -19.60 2.09
N PHE A 157 -6.14 -18.56 1.63
CA PHE A 157 -7.58 -18.63 1.37
C PHE A 157 -7.89 -19.42 0.11
N GLU A 158 -7.06 -19.33 -0.94
CA GLU A 158 -7.18 -20.20 -2.11
C GLU A 158 -7.07 -21.68 -1.72
N GLN A 159 -6.08 -22.02 -0.90
CA GLN A 159 -5.86 -23.38 -0.37
C GLN A 159 -6.99 -23.83 0.57
N LYS A 160 -7.86 -22.92 1.01
CA LYS A 160 -9.11 -23.22 1.72
C LYS A 160 -10.30 -23.42 0.77
N GLY A 161 -10.12 -23.22 -0.53
CA GLY A 161 -11.15 -23.40 -1.55
C GLY A 161 -12.02 -22.16 -1.79
N TRP A 162 -11.57 -20.96 -1.39
CA TRP A 162 -12.29 -19.74 -1.73
C TRP A 162 -12.05 -19.38 -3.21
N ALA A 163 -13.08 -18.90 -3.88
CA ALA A 163 -12.95 -18.41 -5.24
C ALA A 163 -12.06 -17.14 -5.24
N GLU A 164 -11.18 -17.02 -6.23
CA GLU A 164 -10.24 -15.92 -6.39
C GLU A 164 -10.94 -14.56 -6.33
N SER A 165 -12.00 -14.36 -7.11
CA SER A 165 -12.79 -13.13 -7.10
C SER A 165 -13.33 -12.77 -5.73
N THR A 166 -13.70 -13.77 -4.91
CA THR A 166 -14.17 -13.55 -3.54
C THR A 166 -13.04 -13.04 -2.64
N ILE A 167 -11.84 -13.59 -2.78
CA ILE A 167 -10.65 -13.16 -2.02
C ILE A 167 -10.34 -11.72 -2.39
N VAL A 168 -10.24 -11.43 -3.68
CA VAL A 168 -9.91 -10.11 -4.21
C VAL A 168 -10.90 -9.03 -3.72
N ILE A 169 -12.20 -9.26 -3.86
CA ILE A 169 -13.22 -8.30 -3.42
C ILE A 169 -13.15 -8.07 -1.91
N ARG A 170 -12.99 -9.11 -1.09
CA ARG A 170 -12.87 -8.97 0.36
C ARG A 170 -11.62 -8.19 0.76
N PHE A 171 -10.52 -8.38 0.08
CA PHE A 171 -9.28 -7.66 0.32
C PHE A 171 -9.39 -6.20 -0.10
N TRP A 172 -10.09 -5.89 -1.19
CA TRP A 172 -10.43 -4.52 -1.55
C TRP A 172 -11.27 -3.82 -0.47
N ILE A 173 -12.26 -4.51 0.10
CA ILE A 173 -13.06 -3.97 1.21
C ILE A 173 -12.18 -3.66 2.42
N ILE A 174 -11.26 -4.57 2.78
CA ILE A 174 -10.30 -4.35 3.86
C ILE A 174 -9.41 -3.13 3.54
N ALA A 175 -8.91 -3.02 2.32
CA ALA A 175 -8.08 -1.89 1.90
C ALA A 175 -8.84 -0.55 1.98
N ILE A 176 -10.13 -0.51 1.61
CA ILE A 176 -10.99 0.67 1.76
C ILE A 176 -11.11 1.06 3.23
N ILE A 177 -11.39 0.10 4.12
CA ILE A 177 -11.51 0.35 5.56
C ILE A 177 -10.20 0.91 6.12
N LEU A 178 -9.06 0.32 5.75
CA LEU A 178 -7.74 0.78 6.18
C LEU A 178 -7.41 2.19 5.65
N ALA A 179 -7.80 2.50 4.41
CA ALA A 179 -7.66 3.85 3.85
C ALA A 179 -8.46 4.88 4.66
N LEU A 180 -9.72 4.56 4.99
CA LEU A 180 -10.56 5.44 5.82
C LEU A 180 -9.99 5.61 7.23
N ILE A 181 -9.51 4.54 7.86
CA ILE A 181 -8.85 4.61 9.17
C ILE A 181 -7.60 5.50 9.09
N GLY A 182 -6.74 5.28 8.09
CA GLY A 182 -5.52 6.07 7.92
C GLY A 182 -5.81 7.57 7.71
N LEU A 183 -6.81 7.91 6.89
CA LEU A 183 -7.24 9.30 6.72
C LEU A 183 -7.83 9.88 8.01
N ALA A 184 -8.58 9.09 8.78
CA ALA A 184 -9.13 9.55 10.07
C ALA A 184 -8.01 9.86 11.08
N THR A 185 -6.85 9.19 11.02
CA THR A 185 -5.72 9.47 11.92
C THR A 185 -5.12 10.87 11.74
N LEU A 186 -5.35 11.52 10.60
CA LEU A 186 -4.87 12.89 10.36
C LEU A 186 -5.50 13.91 11.33
N LYS A 187 -6.67 13.62 11.89
CA LYS A 187 -7.39 14.51 12.82
C LYS A 187 -7.29 14.07 14.28
N LEU A 188 -6.62 12.96 14.59
CA LEU A 188 -6.54 12.40 15.95
C LEU A 188 -5.41 13.01 16.79
N ARG A 189 -5.11 14.29 16.62
CA ARG A 189 -4.17 15.05 17.48
C ARG A 189 -4.88 16.02 18.37
#